data_370a1822681626c21d9b43f809d00c70
#
_entry.id   370a1822681626c21d9b43f809d00c70
#
_cell.length_a   1.000
_cell.length_b   1.000
_cell.length_c   1.000
_cell.angle_alpha   90.00
_cell.angle_beta   90.00
_cell.angle_gamma   90.00
#
_symmetry.space_group_name_H-M   'P 1'
#
loop_
_entity.id
_entity.type
_entity.pdbx_description
1 polymer ?
#
loop_
_entity_poly.entity_id
_entity_poly.type
_entity_poly.pdbx_seq_one_letter_code
_entity_poly.pdbx_strand_id
1 'polypeptide(L)'
;GRHGHRDMEIISYVLEGALTHADSMGNATTILPGQIQRMTAGTGVLHSEQNANREGQTHFLQIWIEPEAQQLPPGYAQRDTGLEAQRGQLRLLAAQAFRALPDVMPLRADAAIHAGLLDGADSAQLAIAPGRKAAVFVARGSLQVNGQQLHTGDTALIADEAGIQLDGASAAEVLVFDLAA
;
A
#
# COMPACT_ATOMS: atom_id res chain seq x y z
N GLY A 1 14.21 -10.90 11.98
CA GLY A 1 15.00 -10.49 13.17
C GLY A 1 15.02 -8.97 13.35
N ARG A 2 15.54 -8.47 14.50
CA ARG A 2 15.62 -7.03 14.75
C ARG A 2 16.68 -6.39 13.86
N HIS A 3 16.30 -5.31 13.16
CA HIS A 3 17.18 -4.56 12.24
C HIS A 3 16.76 -3.10 12.20
N GLY A 4 17.59 -2.25 11.59
CA GLY A 4 17.41 -0.80 11.58
C GLY A 4 17.08 -0.24 10.22
N HIS A 5 16.27 0.83 10.23
CA HIS A 5 15.97 1.68 9.06
C HIS A 5 16.21 3.14 9.41
N ARG A 6 16.52 3.93 8.39
CA ARG A 6 16.62 5.38 8.46
C ARG A 6 16.11 5.98 7.15
N ASP A 7 15.49 7.17 7.26
CA ASP A 7 15.05 7.97 6.12
C ASP A 7 14.25 7.16 5.07
N MET A 8 13.24 6.41 5.55
CA MET A 8 12.37 5.59 4.72
C MET A 8 10.94 5.61 5.26
N GLU A 9 9.95 5.70 4.36
CA GLU A 9 8.57 5.36 4.64
C GLU A 9 8.36 3.89 4.32
N ILE A 10 8.01 3.10 5.32
CA ILE A 10 7.83 1.65 5.20
C ILE A 10 6.38 1.33 5.48
N ILE A 11 5.70 0.72 4.51
CA ILE A 11 4.29 0.36 4.60
C ILE A 11 4.18 -1.16 4.51
N SER A 12 3.46 -1.77 5.46
CA SER A 12 3.11 -3.20 5.43
C SER A 12 1.63 -3.34 5.12
N TYR A 13 1.31 -4.14 4.12
CA TYR A 13 -0.05 -4.48 3.68
C TYR A 13 -0.19 -5.99 3.70
N VAL A 14 -1.00 -6.51 4.63
CA VAL A 14 -1.12 -7.96 4.84
C VAL A 14 -2.22 -8.53 3.97
N LEU A 15 -1.85 -9.52 3.16
CA LEU A 15 -2.75 -10.27 2.28
C LEU A 15 -3.32 -11.50 3.00
N GLU A 16 -2.49 -12.24 3.73
CA GLU A 16 -2.87 -13.48 4.41
C GLU A 16 -2.09 -13.66 5.71
N GLY A 17 -2.69 -14.35 6.68
CA GLY A 17 -2.06 -14.64 7.96
C GLY A 17 -2.07 -13.44 8.91
N ALA A 18 -0.98 -13.25 9.64
CA ALA A 18 -0.84 -12.16 10.60
C ALA A 18 0.63 -11.78 10.78
N LEU A 19 0.95 -10.50 10.70
CA LEU A 19 2.30 -9.96 10.84
C LEU A 19 2.43 -9.24 12.18
N THR A 20 3.31 -9.74 13.07
CA THR A 20 3.64 -9.05 14.31
C THR A 20 4.78 -8.07 14.07
N HIS A 21 4.59 -6.83 14.46
CA HIS A 21 5.58 -5.76 14.43
C HIS A 21 5.95 -5.34 15.86
N ALA A 22 7.24 -5.11 16.10
CA ALA A 22 7.72 -4.48 17.33
C ALA A 22 8.89 -3.54 17.01
N ASP A 23 8.89 -2.34 17.61
CA ASP A 23 9.90 -1.32 17.31
C ASP A 23 10.51 -0.64 18.54
N SER A 24 11.54 0.18 18.30
CA SER A 24 12.26 0.94 19.34
C SER A 24 11.49 2.15 19.86
N MET A 25 10.35 2.49 19.26
CA MET A 25 9.44 3.54 19.75
C MET A 25 8.46 3.00 20.80
N GLY A 26 8.45 1.68 21.03
CA GLY A 26 7.57 1.01 21.99
C GLY A 26 6.28 0.46 21.37
N ASN A 27 6.14 0.49 20.05
CA ASN A 27 5.01 -0.16 19.40
C ASN A 27 5.22 -1.68 19.38
N ALA A 28 4.17 -2.43 19.70
CA ALA A 28 4.09 -3.88 19.57
C ALA A 28 2.67 -4.23 19.15
N THR A 29 2.49 -4.57 17.88
CA THR A 29 1.17 -4.74 17.26
C THR A 29 1.14 -5.96 16.35
N THR A 30 -0.05 -6.40 16.01
CA THR A 30 -0.28 -7.41 14.97
C THR A 30 -1.11 -6.78 13.86
N ILE A 31 -0.64 -6.91 12.62
CA ILE A 31 -1.30 -6.43 11.41
C ILE A 31 -1.98 -7.63 10.76
N LEU A 32 -3.26 -7.50 10.47
CA LEU A 32 -4.13 -8.53 9.88
C LEU A 32 -4.49 -8.18 8.43
N PRO A 33 -4.99 -9.13 7.62
CA PRO A 33 -5.61 -8.83 6.34
C PRO A 33 -6.69 -7.76 6.49
N GLY A 34 -6.75 -6.83 5.54
CA GLY A 34 -7.63 -5.67 5.61
C GLY A 34 -7.08 -4.51 6.44
N GLN A 35 -5.83 -4.60 6.90
CA GLN A 35 -5.14 -3.52 7.60
C GLN A 35 -3.91 -3.06 6.83
N ILE A 36 -3.57 -1.78 7.01
CA ILE A 36 -2.35 -1.16 6.52
C ILE A 36 -1.59 -0.55 7.70
N GLN A 37 -0.28 -0.73 7.71
CA GLN A 37 0.63 -0.16 8.70
C GLN A 37 1.66 0.72 7.99
N ARG A 38 2.01 1.84 8.61
CA ARG A 38 3.11 2.70 8.17
C ARG A 38 4.09 2.94 9.33
N MET A 39 5.38 2.79 9.03
CA MET A 39 6.49 3.20 9.87
C MET A 39 7.33 4.24 9.14
N THR A 40 7.39 5.47 9.66
CA THR A 40 8.37 6.48 9.24
C THR A 40 9.66 6.21 10.00
N ALA A 41 10.72 5.81 9.30
CA ALA A 41 12.01 5.51 9.94
C ALA A 41 12.76 6.76 10.39
N GLY A 42 12.68 7.85 9.61
CA GLY A 42 13.24 9.16 9.95
C GLY A 42 14.67 9.11 10.49
N THR A 43 14.92 9.68 11.65
CA THR A 43 16.25 9.70 12.29
C THR A 43 16.79 8.32 12.68
N GLY A 44 15.94 7.29 12.66
CA GLY A 44 16.30 5.89 12.88
C GLY A 44 15.31 5.13 13.76
N VAL A 45 14.95 3.93 13.33
CA VAL A 45 14.13 2.97 14.08
C VAL A 45 14.76 1.58 13.98
N LEU A 46 14.76 0.86 15.10
CA LEU A 46 15.05 -0.57 15.11
C LEU A 46 13.72 -1.30 15.23
N HIS A 47 13.44 -2.23 14.33
CA HIS A 47 12.20 -3.02 14.38
C HIS A 47 12.43 -4.48 14.08
N SER A 48 11.42 -5.28 14.34
CA SER A 48 11.32 -6.68 13.94
C SER A 48 9.92 -6.97 13.42
N GLU A 49 9.84 -7.83 12.44
CA GLU A 49 8.60 -8.34 11.85
C GLU A 49 8.64 -9.87 11.86
N GLN A 50 7.56 -10.49 12.32
CA GLN A 50 7.49 -11.93 12.49
C GLN A 50 6.11 -12.45 12.10
N ASN A 51 6.04 -13.67 11.59
CA ASN A 51 4.79 -14.38 11.46
C ASN A 51 4.18 -14.59 12.85
N ALA A 52 2.99 -14.05 13.09
CA ALA A 52 2.29 -14.21 14.36
C ALA A 52 1.73 -15.63 14.56
N ASN A 53 1.56 -16.39 13.48
CA ASN A 53 1.03 -17.76 13.52
C ASN A 53 2.18 -18.75 13.58
N ARG A 54 2.14 -19.67 14.53
CA ARG A 54 3.12 -20.77 14.62
C ARG A 54 2.91 -21.82 13.53
N GLU A 55 1.66 -21.98 13.09
CA GLU A 55 1.25 -22.90 12.04
C GLU A 55 0.56 -22.08 10.95
N GLY A 56 1.13 -22.05 9.75
CA GLY A 56 0.63 -21.29 8.62
C GLY A 56 1.60 -20.24 8.11
N GLN A 57 1.21 -19.59 7.05
CA GLN A 57 2.01 -18.61 6.35
C GLN A 57 1.46 -17.20 6.61
N THR A 58 2.34 -16.22 6.54
CA THR A 58 1.96 -14.81 6.43
C THR A 58 2.44 -14.31 5.07
N HIS A 59 1.50 -13.84 4.25
CA HIS A 59 1.76 -13.20 2.98
C HIS A 59 1.44 -11.71 3.11
N PHE A 60 2.42 -10.86 2.89
CA PHE A 60 2.27 -9.42 2.96
C PHE A 60 3.15 -8.73 1.93
N LEU A 61 2.79 -7.51 1.60
CA LEU A 61 3.60 -6.61 0.79
C LEU A 61 4.33 -5.64 1.72
N GLN A 62 5.63 -5.51 1.55
CA GLN A 62 6.41 -4.45 2.18
C GLN A 62 6.77 -3.42 1.12
N ILE A 63 6.30 -2.20 1.31
CA ILE A 63 6.39 -1.11 0.35
C ILE A 63 7.32 -0.06 0.95
N TRP A 64 8.37 0.30 0.24
CA TRP A 64 9.31 1.32 0.64
C TRP A 64 9.19 2.52 -0.27
N ILE A 65 9.01 3.70 0.30
CA ILE A 65 8.89 4.96 -0.44
C ILE A 65 9.90 5.94 0.17
N GLU A 66 10.65 6.61 -0.69
CA GLU A 66 11.56 7.68 -0.24
C GLU A 66 10.76 8.84 0.38
N PRO A 67 11.12 9.31 1.58
CA PRO A 67 10.41 10.40 2.22
C PRO A 67 10.71 11.75 1.55
N GLU A 68 9.81 12.71 1.72
CA GLU A 68 9.95 14.10 1.22
C GLU A 68 11.13 14.86 1.88
N ALA A 69 11.61 14.41 3.02
CA ALA A 69 12.74 14.97 3.75
C ALA A 69 13.46 13.92 4.58
N GLN A 70 14.74 14.12 4.78
CA GLN A 70 15.55 13.28 5.67
C GLN A 70 15.42 13.73 7.13
N GLN A 71 15.81 12.83 8.05
CA GLN A 71 15.86 13.07 9.50
C GLN A 71 14.51 13.50 10.10
N LEU A 72 13.43 13.08 9.50
CA LEU A 72 12.09 13.27 10.06
C LEU A 72 11.97 12.58 11.44
N PRO A 73 11.10 13.06 12.33
CA PRO A 73 10.77 12.30 13.53
C PRO A 73 10.23 10.92 13.16
N PRO A 74 10.73 9.84 13.79
CA PRO A 74 10.15 8.52 13.63
C PRO A 74 8.68 8.49 14.01
N GLY A 75 7.91 7.62 13.36
CA GLY A 75 6.49 7.54 13.63
C GLY A 75 5.89 6.20 13.20
N TYR A 76 4.77 5.85 13.82
CA TYR A 76 4.02 4.62 13.58
C TYR A 76 2.53 4.92 13.46
N ALA A 77 1.85 4.24 12.57
CA ALA A 77 0.40 4.24 12.49
C ALA A 77 -0.11 2.93 11.86
N GLN A 78 -1.27 2.47 12.29
CA GLN A 78 -1.98 1.30 11.76
C GLN A 78 -3.46 1.64 11.61
N ARG A 79 -4.09 1.19 10.52
CA ARG A 79 -5.49 1.47 10.22
C ARG A 79 -6.14 0.30 9.49
N ASP A 80 -7.46 0.19 9.62
CA ASP A 80 -8.27 -0.66 8.75
C ASP A 80 -8.42 -0.01 7.38
N THR A 81 -8.30 -0.82 6.33
CA THR A 81 -8.43 -0.35 4.94
C THR A 81 -9.88 -0.08 4.55
N GLY A 82 -10.82 -0.81 5.15
CA GLY A 82 -12.25 -0.75 4.83
C GLY A 82 -12.59 -1.28 3.43
N LEU A 83 -11.68 -2.00 2.78
CA LEU A 83 -11.88 -2.49 1.40
C LEU A 83 -13.04 -3.45 1.26
N GLU A 84 -13.26 -4.33 2.25
CA GLU A 84 -14.37 -5.29 2.21
C GLU A 84 -15.75 -4.62 2.16
N ALA A 85 -15.91 -3.49 2.84
CA ALA A 85 -17.14 -2.71 2.81
C ALA A 85 -17.30 -1.88 1.52
N GLN A 86 -16.25 -1.76 0.72
CA GLN A 86 -16.20 -0.96 -0.51
C GLN A 86 -15.73 -1.78 -1.72
N ARG A 87 -16.10 -3.06 -1.77
CA ARG A 87 -15.85 -3.91 -2.96
C ARG A 87 -16.39 -3.24 -4.23
N GLY A 88 -15.71 -3.45 -5.34
CA GLY A 88 -16.02 -2.85 -6.62
C GLY A 88 -15.51 -1.41 -6.78
N GLN A 89 -14.81 -0.86 -5.79
CA GLN A 89 -14.28 0.49 -5.83
C GLN A 89 -12.78 0.54 -5.55
N LEU A 90 -12.12 1.55 -6.11
CA LEU A 90 -10.74 1.89 -5.76
C LEU A 90 -10.74 2.91 -4.61
N ARG A 91 -10.14 2.54 -3.49
CA ARG A 91 -10.11 3.36 -2.27
C ARG A 91 -8.72 3.94 -2.03
N LEU A 92 -8.63 5.22 -1.69
CA LEU A 92 -7.39 5.85 -1.21
C LEU A 92 -7.09 5.36 0.23
N LEU A 93 -5.97 4.68 0.41
CA LEU A 93 -5.53 4.14 1.70
C LEU A 93 -4.49 5.01 2.39
N ALA A 94 -3.55 5.56 1.62
CA ALA A 94 -2.47 6.38 2.14
C ALA A 94 -2.14 7.50 1.15
N ALA A 95 -1.79 8.67 1.65
CA ALA A 95 -1.40 9.81 0.81
C ALA A 95 -0.48 10.75 1.59
N GLN A 96 0.24 11.61 0.86
CA GLN A 96 1.03 12.69 1.44
C GLN A 96 0.20 13.46 2.48
N ALA A 97 0.80 13.81 3.61
CA ALA A 97 0.11 14.27 4.81
C ALA A 97 -0.91 15.40 4.58
N PHE A 98 -0.62 16.37 3.70
CA PHE A 98 -1.54 17.46 3.39
C PHE A 98 -2.73 17.06 2.49
N ARG A 99 -2.66 15.88 1.85
CA ARG A 99 -3.75 15.31 1.03
C ARG A 99 -4.58 14.28 1.81
N ALA A 100 -4.11 13.90 3.02
CA ALA A 100 -4.76 12.85 3.78
C ALA A 100 -6.10 13.33 4.35
N LEU A 101 -7.13 12.54 4.13
CA LEU A 101 -8.43 12.68 4.80
C LEU A 101 -8.39 11.95 6.15
N PRO A 102 -9.38 12.12 7.04
CA PRO A 102 -9.40 11.49 8.36
C PRO A 102 -9.16 9.98 8.35
N ASP A 103 -9.67 9.27 7.33
CA ASP A 103 -9.57 7.80 7.19
C ASP A 103 -8.37 7.37 6.33
N VAL A 104 -7.58 8.29 5.80
CA VAL A 104 -6.42 8.03 4.96
C VAL A 104 -5.14 8.09 5.80
N MET A 105 -4.25 7.12 5.63
CA MET A 105 -2.95 7.08 6.29
C MET A 105 -2.06 8.22 5.78
N PRO A 106 -1.59 9.14 6.63
CA PRO A 106 -0.70 10.19 6.17
C PRO A 106 0.70 9.62 5.88
N LEU A 107 1.24 9.91 4.70
CA LEU A 107 2.62 9.62 4.29
C LEU A 107 3.49 10.86 4.39
N ARG A 108 4.77 10.68 4.65
CA ARG A 108 5.83 11.69 4.55
C ARG A 108 6.56 11.62 3.21
N ALA A 109 5.83 11.31 2.16
CA ALA A 109 6.32 11.18 0.79
C ALA A 109 5.29 11.74 -0.19
N ASP A 110 5.72 12.27 -1.32
CA ASP A 110 4.83 12.70 -2.40
C ASP A 110 4.33 11.48 -3.19
N ALA A 111 3.48 10.73 -2.54
CA ALA A 111 2.87 9.53 -3.07
C ALA A 111 1.42 9.38 -2.56
N ALA A 112 0.63 8.61 -3.29
CA ALA A 112 -0.65 8.10 -2.82
C ALA A 112 -0.76 6.61 -3.14
N ILE A 113 -1.38 5.86 -2.24
CA ILE A 113 -1.63 4.41 -2.37
C ILE A 113 -3.13 4.20 -2.35
N HIS A 114 -3.64 3.66 -3.44
CA HIS A 114 -5.01 3.18 -3.54
C HIS A 114 -5.01 1.66 -3.56
N ALA A 115 -6.09 1.05 -3.10
CA ALA A 115 -6.33 -0.38 -3.31
C ALA A 115 -7.80 -0.64 -3.64
N GLY A 116 -8.05 -1.78 -4.27
CA GLY A 116 -9.40 -2.21 -4.64
C GLY A 116 -9.53 -3.73 -4.64
N LEU A 117 -10.73 -4.19 -4.30
CA LEU A 117 -11.19 -5.56 -4.46
C LEU A 117 -12.24 -5.54 -5.57
N LEU A 118 -11.87 -6.02 -6.76
CA LEU A 118 -12.68 -5.94 -7.97
C LEU A 118 -12.99 -7.35 -8.50
N ASP A 119 -14.21 -7.55 -8.98
CA ASP A 119 -14.61 -8.84 -9.57
C ASP A 119 -15.70 -8.66 -10.65
N GLY A 120 -15.71 -9.53 -11.63
CA GLY A 120 -16.75 -9.57 -12.67
C GLY A 120 -16.87 -8.28 -13.46
N ALA A 121 -18.01 -7.60 -13.32
CA ALA A 121 -18.34 -6.35 -14.03
C ALA A 121 -17.83 -5.09 -13.33
N ASP A 122 -17.13 -5.21 -12.20
CA ASP A 122 -16.55 -4.06 -11.51
C ASP A 122 -15.55 -3.33 -12.39
N SER A 123 -15.58 -2.00 -12.31
CA SER A 123 -14.62 -1.15 -12.99
C SER A 123 -14.26 0.06 -12.13
N ALA A 124 -13.03 0.51 -12.23
CA ALA A 124 -12.56 1.68 -11.50
C ALA A 124 -11.66 2.55 -12.37
N GLN A 125 -11.63 3.83 -12.06
CA GLN A 125 -10.77 4.80 -12.76
C GLN A 125 -10.02 5.65 -11.75
N LEU A 126 -8.78 6.00 -12.11
CA LEU A 126 -7.97 6.96 -11.37
C LEU A 126 -7.34 7.95 -12.35
N ALA A 127 -7.63 9.24 -12.17
CA ALA A 127 -6.96 10.28 -12.94
C ALA A 127 -5.52 10.47 -12.44
N ILE A 128 -4.58 10.58 -13.36
CA ILE A 128 -3.17 10.87 -13.08
C ILE A 128 -2.88 12.30 -13.49
N ALA A 129 -2.41 13.10 -12.55
CA ALA A 129 -2.08 14.49 -12.84
C ALA A 129 -0.86 14.58 -13.77
N PRO A 130 -0.77 15.62 -14.62
CA PRO A 130 0.39 15.83 -15.48
C PRO A 130 1.71 15.82 -14.69
N GLY A 131 2.73 15.15 -15.24
CA GLY A 131 4.04 15.01 -14.60
C GLY A 131 4.10 13.99 -13.48
N ARG A 132 3.05 13.21 -13.22
CA ARG A 132 3.09 12.09 -12.28
C ARG A 132 3.22 10.76 -13.00
N LYS A 133 3.67 9.75 -12.28
CA LYS A 133 3.75 8.36 -12.73
C LYS A 133 2.86 7.51 -11.84
N ALA A 134 2.48 6.34 -12.35
CA ALA A 134 1.77 5.38 -11.54
C ALA A 134 2.35 3.96 -11.73
N ALA A 135 2.15 3.14 -10.70
CA ALA A 135 2.37 1.70 -10.77
C ALA A 135 1.09 0.99 -10.33
N VAL A 136 0.66 0.00 -11.08
CA VAL A 136 -0.48 -0.86 -10.73
C VAL A 136 0.05 -2.26 -10.47
N PHE A 137 -0.07 -2.74 -9.25
CA PHE A 137 0.37 -4.07 -8.83
C PHE A 137 -0.83 -4.97 -8.55
N VAL A 138 -0.86 -6.14 -9.15
CA VAL A 138 -1.90 -7.16 -8.92
C VAL A 138 -1.45 -8.09 -7.80
N ALA A 139 -2.01 -7.91 -6.61
CA ALA A 139 -1.69 -8.74 -5.45
C ALA A 139 -2.35 -10.11 -5.52
N ARG A 140 -3.55 -10.20 -6.09
CA ARG A 140 -4.31 -11.44 -6.31
C ARG A 140 -5.19 -11.35 -7.55
N GLY A 141 -5.55 -12.50 -8.12
CA GLY A 141 -6.46 -12.59 -9.24
C GLY A 141 -5.90 -12.02 -10.52
N SER A 142 -6.74 -11.40 -11.32
CA SER A 142 -6.36 -10.77 -12.58
C SER A 142 -7.31 -9.65 -12.96
N LEU A 143 -6.84 -8.69 -13.75
CA LEU A 143 -7.67 -7.60 -14.32
C LEU A 143 -6.98 -7.00 -15.55
N GLN A 144 -7.71 -6.17 -16.26
CA GLN A 144 -7.12 -5.32 -17.30
C GLN A 144 -6.77 -3.93 -16.76
N VAL A 145 -5.60 -3.44 -17.14
CA VAL A 145 -5.11 -2.09 -16.87
C VAL A 145 -4.91 -1.39 -18.21
N ASN A 146 -5.70 -0.38 -18.52
CA ASN A 146 -5.70 0.33 -19.82
C ASN A 146 -5.77 -0.66 -21.02
N GLY A 147 -6.61 -1.72 -20.89
CA GLY A 147 -6.79 -2.76 -21.90
C GLY A 147 -5.70 -3.85 -21.93
N GLN A 148 -4.71 -3.81 -21.07
CA GLN A 148 -3.68 -4.86 -20.95
C GLN A 148 -4.02 -5.81 -19.80
N GLN A 149 -4.03 -7.11 -20.09
CA GLN A 149 -4.30 -8.15 -19.08
C GLN A 149 -3.10 -8.30 -18.14
N LEU A 150 -3.34 -8.23 -16.83
CA LEU A 150 -2.38 -8.50 -15.75
C LEU A 150 -2.91 -9.61 -14.84
N HIS A 151 -1.97 -10.34 -14.24
CA HIS A 151 -2.23 -11.43 -13.30
C HIS A 151 -1.48 -11.21 -11.99
N THR A 152 -1.78 -12.01 -10.98
CA THR A 152 -1.08 -11.99 -9.69
C THR A 152 0.44 -11.90 -9.84
N GLY A 153 1.05 -10.90 -9.21
CA GLY A 153 2.48 -10.62 -9.24
C GLY A 153 2.93 -9.67 -10.35
N ASP A 154 2.06 -9.38 -11.33
CA ASP A 154 2.39 -8.43 -12.41
C ASP A 154 2.30 -6.98 -11.92
N THR A 155 3.11 -6.13 -12.54
CA THR A 155 3.10 -4.68 -12.34
C THR A 155 3.05 -3.95 -13.68
N ALA A 156 2.08 -3.05 -13.85
CA ALA A 156 2.10 -2.07 -14.93
C ALA A 156 2.71 -0.76 -14.44
N LEU A 157 3.73 -0.26 -15.14
CA LEU A 157 4.29 1.08 -14.93
C LEU A 157 3.67 2.03 -15.96
N ILE A 158 3.11 3.13 -15.49
CA ILE A 158 2.33 4.07 -16.29
C ILE A 158 2.97 5.45 -16.19
N ALA A 159 3.32 6.01 -17.33
CA ALA A 159 3.85 7.35 -17.47
C ALA A 159 3.23 8.01 -18.71
N ASP A 160 3.10 9.32 -18.66
CA ASP A 160 2.55 10.14 -19.77
C ASP A 160 1.11 9.79 -20.17
N GLU A 161 0.36 9.18 -19.24
CA GLU A 161 -1.06 8.86 -19.37
C GLU A 161 -1.92 9.75 -18.46
N ALA A 162 -3.10 10.15 -18.95
CA ALA A 162 -4.03 10.99 -18.18
C ALA A 162 -4.78 10.23 -17.08
N GLY A 163 -4.74 8.89 -17.11
CA GLY A 163 -5.48 8.08 -16.15
C GLY A 163 -5.28 6.59 -16.31
N ILE A 164 -5.82 5.89 -15.35
CA ILE A 164 -5.82 4.43 -15.27
C ILE A 164 -7.27 3.97 -15.35
N GLN A 165 -7.54 3.01 -16.22
CA GLN A 165 -8.79 2.25 -16.30
C GLN A 165 -8.51 0.84 -15.80
N LEU A 166 -9.29 0.37 -14.83
CA LEU A 166 -9.28 -1.00 -14.32
C LEU A 166 -10.61 -1.66 -14.65
N ASP A 167 -10.60 -2.79 -15.33
CA ASP A 167 -11.80 -3.55 -15.67
C ASP A 167 -11.47 -5.03 -15.93
N GLY A 168 -12.49 -5.83 -16.33
CA GLY A 168 -12.31 -7.25 -16.63
C GLY A 168 -11.71 -8.05 -15.47
N ALA A 169 -12.04 -7.69 -14.25
CA ALA A 169 -11.47 -8.28 -13.05
C ALA A 169 -12.00 -9.70 -12.80
N SER A 170 -11.11 -10.56 -12.30
CA SER A 170 -11.45 -11.87 -11.77
C SER A 170 -10.79 -12.04 -10.39
N ALA A 171 -11.59 -11.92 -9.33
CA ALA A 171 -11.16 -11.97 -7.92
C ALA A 171 -9.89 -11.12 -7.67
N ALA A 172 -9.83 -9.92 -8.23
CA ALA A 172 -8.64 -9.09 -8.20
C ALA A 172 -8.52 -8.31 -6.90
N GLU A 173 -7.34 -8.38 -6.29
CA GLU A 173 -6.87 -7.44 -5.27
C GLU A 173 -5.72 -6.64 -5.88
N VAL A 174 -5.90 -5.32 -6.02
CA VAL A 174 -5.00 -4.44 -6.74
C VAL A 174 -4.56 -3.27 -5.86
N LEU A 175 -3.28 -2.91 -5.96
CA LEU A 175 -2.74 -1.67 -5.41
C LEU A 175 -2.33 -0.74 -6.56
N VAL A 176 -2.67 0.54 -6.42
CA VAL A 176 -2.29 1.59 -7.35
C VAL A 176 -1.49 2.65 -6.61
N PHE A 177 -0.28 2.87 -7.07
CA PHE A 177 0.64 3.88 -6.55
C PHE A 177 0.63 5.09 -7.49
N ASP A 178 0.26 6.25 -6.99
CA ASP A 178 0.41 7.54 -7.67
C ASP A 178 1.66 8.22 -7.11
N LEU A 179 2.67 8.42 -7.94
CA LEU A 179 4.02 8.77 -7.54
C LEU A 179 4.46 10.09 -8.20
N ALA A 180 5.33 10.83 -7.52
CA ALA A 180 6.09 11.90 -8.15
C ALA A 180 6.93 11.36 -9.32
N ALA A 181 7.19 12.22 -10.34
CA ALA A 181 7.97 11.86 -11.53
C ALA A 181 9.47 11.79 -11.21
#